data_4fc460e9faaba7b8c87d0f232d34e66b
#
_entry.id   4fc460e9faaba7b8c87d0f232d34e66b
#
_cell.length_a   1.000
_cell.length_b   1.000
_cell.length_c   1.000
_cell.angle_alpha   90.00
_cell.angle_beta   90.00
_cell.angle_gamma   90.00
#
_symmetry.space_group_name_H-M   'P 1'
#
loop_
_entity.id
_entity.type
_entity.pdbx_description
1 polymer ?
#
loop_
_entity_poly.entity_id
_entity_poly.type
_entity_poly.pdbx_seq_one_letter_code
_entity_poly.pdbx_strand_id
1 'polypeptide(L)'
;MADQEINIRDVARNMREQVQEELASRAGIGSRPTPAQVRAQITGIVQQRASYLHMTPEMVAELCDIVVDDIVNYGAIQQLIDDPDVSDILVDGPGKTFVEVRGKKMPCPLVFSSDDDIRWVINKILRPLNRTCDEMNPQEDGNMPDGSRIHATVPPVTPWPTLSIRKFRNDMADPGSLLGNGTMSQDMMDFLAAAVRARCNILISGGTGSGKTTLLNVLSGFVFPDERIITCEDARELKIKLDDWVPMQSKPANADGAGGQDIEALLKGTLRMRPDRIIIGEVRGKEASDMIQAMNTGHDGSIGTIHASSPERVTIRLQDMILQAHN
;
A
#
# COMPACT_ATOMS: atom_id res chain seq x y z
N MET A 1 42.60 -23.51 -15.93
CA MET A 1 41.85 -22.97 -14.79
C MET A 1 40.61 -22.40 -15.40
N ALA A 2 39.44 -22.96 -15.07
CA ALA A 2 38.19 -22.48 -15.63
C ALA A 2 37.96 -21.05 -15.10
N ASP A 3 37.72 -20.11 -16.02
CA ASP A 3 37.19 -18.79 -15.66
C ASP A 3 35.89 -19.02 -14.92
N GLN A 4 35.89 -18.81 -13.59
CA GLN A 4 34.66 -18.70 -12.84
C GLN A 4 34.02 -17.37 -13.31
N GLU A 5 32.95 -17.49 -14.08
CA GLU A 5 32.12 -16.37 -14.46
C GLU A 5 31.68 -15.67 -13.15
N ILE A 6 32.15 -14.44 -12.95
CA ILE A 6 31.80 -13.65 -11.73
C ILE A 6 30.31 -13.33 -11.81
N ASN A 7 29.53 -13.91 -10.92
CA ASN A 7 28.12 -13.56 -10.80
C ASN A 7 28.01 -12.19 -10.10
N ILE A 8 27.77 -11.13 -10.86
CA ILE A 8 27.71 -9.74 -10.38
C ILE A 8 26.65 -9.59 -9.25
N ARG A 9 25.53 -10.33 -9.33
CA ARG A 9 24.49 -10.30 -8.27
C ARG A 9 24.95 -10.87 -6.95
N ASP A 10 25.75 -11.94 -6.94
CA ASP A 10 26.32 -12.49 -5.72
C ASP A 10 27.35 -11.54 -5.11
N VAL A 11 28.15 -10.88 -5.95
CA VAL A 11 29.07 -9.81 -5.51
C VAL A 11 28.29 -8.63 -4.92
N ALA A 12 27.23 -8.20 -5.57
CA ALA A 12 26.37 -7.11 -5.10
C ALA A 12 25.76 -7.42 -3.72
N ARG A 13 25.28 -8.66 -3.53
CA ARG A 13 24.72 -9.12 -2.25
C ARG A 13 25.73 -8.99 -1.11
N ASN A 14 26.92 -9.53 -1.30
CA ASN A 14 27.99 -9.47 -0.28
C ASN A 14 28.45 -8.03 -0.01
N MET A 15 28.43 -7.18 -1.03
CA MET A 15 28.87 -5.78 -0.92
C MET A 15 27.81 -4.89 -0.27
N ARG A 16 26.52 -5.20 -0.43
CA ARG A 16 25.39 -4.42 0.08
C ARG A 16 25.46 -4.17 1.60
N GLU A 17 25.69 -5.24 2.40
CA GLU A 17 25.80 -5.11 3.85
C GLU A 17 26.98 -4.25 4.26
N GLN A 18 28.13 -4.48 3.65
CA GLN A 18 29.36 -3.72 3.91
C GLN A 18 29.22 -2.23 3.56
N VAL A 19 28.52 -1.94 2.45
CA VAL A 19 28.24 -0.54 2.05
C VAL A 19 27.29 0.13 3.04
N GLN A 20 26.27 -0.59 3.52
CA GLN A 20 25.35 -0.07 4.54
C GLN A 20 26.06 0.25 5.87
N GLU A 21 26.94 -0.64 6.34
CA GLU A 21 27.74 -0.40 7.56
C GLU A 21 28.65 0.83 7.39
N GLU A 22 29.28 0.96 6.24
CA GLU A 22 30.16 2.09 5.97
C GLU A 22 29.38 3.41 5.85
N LEU A 23 28.21 3.40 5.23
CA LEU A 23 27.32 4.57 5.19
C LEU A 23 26.85 4.95 6.59
N ALA A 24 26.47 3.98 7.42
CA ALA A 24 26.07 4.20 8.80
C ALA A 24 27.21 4.82 9.64
N SER A 25 28.45 4.35 9.45
CA SER A 25 29.63 4.89 10.15
C SER A 25 29.98 6.32 9.71
N ARG A 26 29.68 6.70 8.48
CA ARG A 26 29.91 8.04 7.91
C ARG A 26 28.76 9.02 8.22
N ALA A 27 27.61 8.52 8.68
CA ALA A 27 26.45 9.34 9.06
C ALA A 27 26.78 10.12 10.35
N GLY A 28 27.40 11.29 10.22
CA GLY A 28 27.64 12.22 11.32
C GLY A 28 26.35 12.90 11.80
N ILE A 29 26.41 13.54 12.97
CA ILE A 29 25.35 14.40 13.53
C ILE A 29 25.24 15.66 12.65
N GLY A 30 24.45 15.58 11.58
CA GLY A 30 24.26 16.66 10.60
C GLY A 30 23.00 16.47 9.77
N SER A 31 22.75 17.39 8.82
CA SER A 31 21.61 17.33 7.91
C SER A 31 21.53 15.99 7.16
N ARG A 32 20.33 15.44 7.01
CA ARG A 32 20.10 14.21 6.23
C ARG A 32 20.63 14.41 4.79
N PRO A 33 21.51 13.52 4.28
CA PRO A 33 22.02 13.65 2.93
C PRO A 33 20.89 13.53 1.90
N THR A 34 21.00 14.25 0.79
CA THR A 34 20.05 14.12 -0.32
C THR A 34 20.20 12.76 -1.01
N PRO A 35 19.17 12.25 -1.70
CA PRO A 35 19.26 10.99 -2.44
C PRO A 35 20.43 10.96 -3.44
N ALA A 36 20.74 12.08 -4.09
CA ALA A 36 21.87 12.19 -5.00
C ALA A 36 23.22 12.06 -4.27
N GLN A 37 23.36 12.64 -3.08
CA GLN A 37 24.57 12.50 -2.25
C GLN A 37 24.75 11.04 -1.78
N VAL A 38 23.66 10.38 -1.37
CA VAL A 38 23.69 8.96 -0.99
C VAL A 38 24.13 8.10 -2.16
N ARG A 39 23.56 8.29 -3.36
CA ARG A 39 23.98 7.57 -4.57
C ARG A 39 25.48 7.76 -4.86
N ALA A 40 25.97 9.00 -4.82
CA ALA A 40 27.40 9.29 -5.06
C ALA A 40 28.31 8.60 -4.03
N GLN A 41 27.91 8.57 -2.75
CA GLN A 41 28.67 7.88 -1.71
C GLN A 41 28.73 6.36 -1.96
N ILE A 42 27.58 5.74 -2.26
CA ILE A 42 27.50 4.30 -2.59
C ILE A 42 28.40 3.99 -3.77
N THR A 43 28.29 4.73 -4.87
CA THR A 43 29.11 4.53 -6.08
C THR A 43 30.60 4.62 -5.76
N GLY A 44 31.02 5.61 -4.94
CA GLY A 44 32.42 5.74 -4.53
C GLY A 44 32.92 4.53 -3.72
N ILE A 45 32.12 4.03 -2.78
CA ILE A 45 32.47 2.85 -1.97
C ILE A 45 32.56 1.60 -2.84
N VAL A 46 31.57 1.40 -3.74
CA VAL A 46 31.54 0.24 -4.65
C VAL A 46 32.74 0.25 -5.58
N GLN A 47 33.05 1.39 -6.21
CA GLN A 47 34.21 1.51 -7.10
C GLN A 47 35.52 1.23 -6.38
N GLN A 48 35.69 1.75 -5.17
CA GLN A 48 36.88 1.47 -4.36
C GLN A 48 37.04 -0.02 -4.07
N ARG A 49 35.96 -0.72 -3.72
CA ARG A 49 35.97 -2.16 -3.39
C ARG A 49 36.10 -3.03 -4.64
N ALA A 50 35.45 -2.66 -5.73
CA ALA A 50 35.51 -3.38 -7.00
C ALA A 50 36.92 -3.40 -7.62
N SER A 51 37.76 -2.40 -7.30
CA SER A 51 39.15 -2.37 -7.78
C SER A 51 39.99 -3.59 -7.38
N TYR A 52 39.57 -4.30 -6.31
CA TYR A 52 40.23 -5.53 -5.84
C TYR A 52 39.68 -6.82 -6.48
N LEU A 53 38.58 -6.73 -7.26
CA LEU A 53 37.87 -7.89 -7.78
C LEU A 53 38.16 -8.22 -9.24
N HIS A 54 39.14 -7.54 -9.87
CA HIS A 54 39.51 -7.72 -11.28
C HIS A 54 38.30 -7.67 -12.25
N MET A 55 37.35 -6.80 -12.01
CA MET A 55 36.16 -6.59 -12.82
C MET A 55 36.42 -5.62 -13.96
N THR A 56 35.74 -5.81 -15.11
CA THR A 56 35.78 -4.81 -16.19
C THR A 56 35.04 -3.53 -15.80
N PRO A 57 35.34 -2.39 -16.45
CA PRO A 57 34.62 -1.13 -16.17
C PRO A 57 33.09 -1.27 -16.31
N GLU A 58 32.61 -2.06 -17.27
CA GLU A 58 31.20 -2.33 -17.51
C GLU A 58 30.60 -3.13 -16.35
N MET A 59 31.28 -4.16 -15.87
CA MET A 59 30.86 -4.95 -14.69
C MET A 59 30.82 -4.09 -13.43
N VAL A 60 31.76 -3.16 -13.26
CA VAL A 60 31.75 -2.23 -12.12
C VAL A 60 30.57 -1.26 -12.20
N ALA A 61 30.24 -0.76 -13.38
CA ALA A 61 29.09 0.11 -13.58
C ALA A 61 27.78 -0.63 -13.24
N GLU A 62 27.60 -1.84 -13.77
CA GLU A 62 26.45 -2.71 -13.46
C GLU A 62 26.36 -3.02 -11.96
N LEU A 63 27.49 -3.34 -11.32
CA LEU A 63 27.54 -3.57 -9.88
C LEU A 63 27.12 -2.32 -9.08
N CYS A 64 27.58 -1.13 -9.48
CA CYS A 64 27.17 0.13 -8.87
C CYS A 64 25.66 0.34 -8.96
N ASP A 65 25.07 0.13 -10.13
CA ASP A 65 23.64 0.30 -10.36
C ASP A 65 22.83 -0.67 -9.49
N ILE A 66 23.21 -1.94 -9.42
CA ILE A 66 22.54 -2.95 -8.59
C ILE A 66 22.64 -2.57 -7.11
N VAL A 67 23.82 -2.24 -6.59
CA VAL A 67 24.00 -1.90 -5.17
C VAL A 67 23.30 -0.60 -4.81
N VAL A 68 23.28 0.39 -5.70
CA VAL A 68 22.53 1.63 -5.51
C VAL A 68 21.03 1.34 -5.45
N ASP A 69 20.50 0.54 -6.38
CA ASP A 69 19.07 0.19 -6.39
C ASP A 69 18.70 -0.64 -5.17
N ASP A 70 19.53 -1.55 -4.76
CA ASP A 70 19.30 -2.33 -3.54
C ASP A 70 19.25 -1.42 -2.29
N ILE A 71 20.16 -0.46 -2.16
CA ILE A 71 20.26 0.38 -0.95
C ILE A 71 19.27 1.55 -0.98
N VAL A 72 19.10 2.22 -2.10
CA VAL A 72 18.23 3.42 -2.21
C VAL A 72 16.78 3.04 -2.52
N ASN A 73 16.57 2.12 -3.45
CA ASN A 73 15.27 1.66 -3.94
C ASN A 73 14.94 0.26 -3.38
N TYR A 74 13.96 -0.43 -3.95
CA TYR A 74 13.57 -1.79 -3.55
C TYR A 74 14.20 -2.88 -4.43
N GLY A 75 15.41 -2.63 -4.95
CA GLY A 75 16.16 -3.60 -5.74
C GLY A 75 15.39 -4.06 -6.98
N ALA A 76 15.40 -5.38 -7.20
CA ALA A 76 14.83 -5.98 -8.41
C ALA A 76 13.35 -5.61 -8.68
N ILE A 77 12.55 -5.33 -7.65
CA ILE A 77 11.12 -5.00 -7.84
C ILE A 77 10.85 -3.52 -8.09
N GLN A 78 11.86 -2.65 -8.02
CA GLN A 78 11.65 -1.21 -8.20
C GLN A 78 10.99 -0.89 -9.54
N GLN A 79 11.44 -1.52 -10.62
CA GLN A 79 10.88 -1.32 -11.95
C GLN A 79 9.39 -1.67 -12.02
N LEU A 80 8.96 -2.72 -11.29
CA LEU A 80 7.55 -3.12 -11.22
C LEU A 80 6.72 -2.14 -10.36
N ILE A 81 7.35 -1.58 -9.33
CA ILE A 81 6.72 -0.54 -8.50
C ILE A 81 6.48 0.73 -9.32
N ASP A 82 7.43 1.10 -10.16
CA ASP A 82 7.36 2.32 -11.00
C ASP A 82 6.47 2.15 -12.22
N ASP A 83 6.20 0.92 -12.69
CA ASP A 83 5.35 0.65 -13.86
C ASP A 83 3.87 0.94 -13.54
N PRO A 84 3.24 1.94 -14.18
CA PRO A 84 1.85 2.33 -13.88
C PRO A 84 0.81 1.26 -14.29
N ASP A 85 1.14 0.38 -15.23
CA ASP A 85 0.23 -0.68 -15.69
C ASP A 85 0.16 -1.87 -14.71
N VAL A 86 1.17 -2.04 -13.84
CA VAL A 86 1.21 -3.08 -12.81
C VAL A 86 0.34 -2.69 -11.62
N SER A 87 -0.60 -3.54 -11.25
CA SER A 87 -1.45 -3.37 -10.05
C SER A 87 -0.98 -4.18 -8.85
N ASP A 88 -0.54 -5.41 -9.09
CA ASP A 88 -0.09 -6.32 -8.04
C ASP A 88 1.23 -6.98 -8.44
N ILE A 89 2.14 -7.14 -7.46
CA ILE A 89 3.42 -7.84 -7.60
C ILE A 89 3.40 -9.01 -6.62
N LEU A 90 3.59 -10.22 -7.12
CA LEU A 90 3.50 -11.45 -6.35
C LEU A 90 4.80 -12.23 -6.47
N VAL A 91 5.60 -12.21 -5.41
CA VAL A 91 6.85 -12.98 -5.30
C VAL A 91 6.54 -14.26 -4.53
N ASP A 92 6.53 -15.39 -5.23
CA ASP A 92 6.20 -16.71 -4.70
C ASP A 92 7.47 -17.54 -4.45
N GLY A 93 8.53 -16.93 -3.91
CA GLY A 93 9.84 -17.56 -3.68
C GLY A 93 10.86 -17.25 -4.78
N PRO A 94 12.09 -17.75 -4.65
CA PRO A 94 13.15 -17.58 -5.64
C PRO A 94 12.75 -18.10 -7.01
N GLY A 95 13.09 -17.38 -8.06
CA GLY A 95 12.81 -17.77 -9.45
C GLY A 95 11.34 -17.67 -9.86
N LYS A 96 10.44 -17.17 -9.00
CA LYS A 96 9.00 -17.20 -9.28
C LYS A 96 8.33 -15.89 -8.89
N THR A 97 8.11 -15.04 -9.88
CA THR A 97 7.41 -13.76 -9.72
C THR A 97 6.26 -13.66 -10.72
N PHE A 98 5.14 -13.13 -10.26
CA PHE A 98 3.99 -12.79 -11.11
C PHE A 98 3.64 -11.32 -10.93
N VAL A 99 3.02 -10.75 -11.94
CA VAL A 99 2.42 -9.41 -11.88
C VAL A 99 0.98 -9.45 -12.35
N GLU A 100 0.17 -8.57 -11.84
CA GLU A 100 -1.14 -8.29 -12.41
C GLU A 100 -1.06 -7.00 -13.22
N VAL A 101 -1.40 -7.10 -14.50
CA VAL A 101 -1.43 -5.98 -15.44
C VAL A 101 -2.83 -5.91 -16.04
N ARG A 102 -3.52 -4.78 -15.85
CA ARG A 102 -4.89 -4.55 -16.35
C ARG A 102 -5.87 -5.69 -16.01
N GLY A 103 -5.79 -6.18 -14.76
CA GLY A 103 -6.67 -7.25 -14.26
C GLY A 103 -6.31 -8.65 -14.74
N LYS A 104 -5.14 -8.83 -15.38
CA LYS A 104 -4.65 -10.15 -15.82
C LYS A 104 -3.35 -10.49 -15.12
N LYS A 105 -3.33 -11.61 -14.40
CA LYS A 105 -2.12 -12.15 -13.78
C LYS A 105 -1.26 -12.84 -14.84
N MET A 106 0.03 -12.53 -14.88
CA MET A 106 1.00 -13.12 -15.79
C MET A 106 2.36 -13.35 -15.12
N PRO A 107 3.16 -14.32 -15.61
CA PRO A 107 4.52 -14.51 -15.12
C PRO A 107 5.38 -13.28 -15.42
N CYS A 108 6.24 -12.92 -14.48
CA CYS A 108 7.21 -11.85 -14.66
C CYS A 108 8.61 -12.44 -14.85
N PRO A 109 9.40 -12.00 -15.85
CA PRO A 109 10.77 -12.47 -16.05
C PRO A 109 11.73 -11.99 -14.96
N LEU A 110 11.34 -10.95 -14.21
CA LEU A 110 12.12 -10.42 -13.10
C LEU A 110 11.90 -11.32 -11.88
N VAL A 111 12.95 -11.98 -11.45
CA VAL A 111 12.92 -12.96 -10.36
C VAL A 111 14.05 -12.69 -9.37
N PHE A 112 13.78 -13.04 -8.12
CA PHE A 112 14.81 -13.06 -7.08
C PHE A 112 15.68 -14.32 -7.20
N SER A 113 16.99 -14.15 -6.98
CA SER A 113 17.94 -15.26 -7.10
C SER A 113 17.97 -16.15 -5.87
N SER A 114 17.59 -15.62 -4.71
CA SER A 114 17.68 -16.33 -3.43
C SER A 114 16.59 -15.88 -2.45
N ASP A 115 16.40 -16.70 -1.39
CA ASP A 115 15.56 -16.35 -0.25
C ASP A 115 16.04 -15.08 0.46
N ASP A 116 17.37 -14.89 0.55
CA ASP A 116 17.96 -13.75 1.24
C ASP A 116 17.64 -12.43 0.53
N ASP A 117 17.58 -12.41 -0.80
CA ASP A 117 17.20 -11.22 -1.54
C ASP A 117 15.74 -10.84 -1.27
N ILE A 118 14.83 -11.82 -1.18
CA ILE A 118 13.43 -11.59 -0.85
C ILE A 118 13.30 -11.09 0.59
N ARG A 119 13.95 -11.76 1.55
CA ARG A 119 13.98 -11.35 2.97
C ARG A 119 14.53 -9.94 3.13
N TRP A 120 15.54 -9.60 2.34
CA TRP A 120 16.14 -8.28 2.39
C TRP A 120 15.13 -7.19 1.99
N VAL A 121 14.39 -7.38 0.90
CA VAL A 121 13.34 -6.45 0.47
C VAL A 121 12.21 -6.37 1.49
N ILE A 122 11.74 -7.52 2.01
CA ILE A 122 10.73 -7.56 3.08
C ILE A 122 11.18 -6.72 4.27
N ASN A 123 12.37 -6.95 4.78
CA ASN A 123 12.90 -6.22 5.94
C ASN A 123 13.08 -4.74 5.64
N LYS A 124 13.50 -4.38 4.43
CA LYS A 124 13.64 -2.97 4.02
C LYS A 124 12.32 -2.22 4.05
N ILE A 125 11.22 -2.88 3.69
CA ILE A 125 9.87 -2.29 3.73
C ILE A 125 9.35 -2.25 5.19
N LEU A 126 9.58 -3.29 5.98
CA LEU A 126 8.98 -3.43 7.31
C LEU A 126 9.73 -2.68 8.42
N ARG A 127 11.07 -2.58 8.36
CA ARG A 127 11.88 -1.89 9.39
C ARG A 127 11.46 -0.44 9.67
N PRO A 128 11.16 0.41 8.68
CA PRO A 128 10.67 1.77 8.94
C PRO A 128 9.32 1.80 9.68
N LEU A 129 8.56 0.69 9.62
CA LEU A 129 7.29 0.52 10.32
C LEU A 129 7.45 -0.07 11.73
N ASN A 130 8.70 -0.31 12.18
CA ASN A 130 9.05 -1.03 13.41
C ASN A 130 8.44 -2.45 13.44
N ARG A 131 8.52 -3.16 12.30
CA ARG A 131 8.04 -4.52 12.12
C ARG A 131 9.13 -5.41 11.58
N THR A 132 9.05 -6.70 11.88
CA THR A 132 9.94 -7.75 11.39
C THR A 132 9.10 -8.92 10.92
N CYS A 133 9.53 -9.55 9.82
CA CYS A 133 8.97 -10.81 9.35
C CYS A 133 10.09 -11.87 9.44
N ASP A 134 10.01 -12.72 10.46
CA ASP A 134 11.00 -13.70 10.84
C ASP A 134 10.33 -14.99 11.38
N GLU A 135 11.09 -15.94 11.91
CA GLU A 135 10.54 -17.18 12.45
C GLU A 135 9.60 -16.97 13.65
N MET A 136 9.78 -15.90 14.41
CA MET A 136 8.90 -15.55 15.53
C MET A 136 7.62 -14.87 15.06
N ASN A 137 7.70 -14.07 14.00
CA ASN A 137 6.60 -13.40 13.35
C ASN A 137 6.61 -13.74 11.85
N PRO A 138 6.20 -14.97 11.48
CA PRO A 138 6.41 -15.47 10.12
C PRO A 138 5.45 -14.92 9.08
N GLN A 139 4.56 -14.02 9.46
CA GLN A 139 3.57 -13.36 8.63
C GLN A 139 3.38 -11.93 9.08
N GLU A 140 3.54 -10.98 8.18
CA GLU A 140 3.41 -9.56 8.47
C GLU A 140 2.77 -8.77 7.34
N ASP A 141 1.95 -7.80 7.73
CA ASP A 141 1.36 -6.80 6.84
C ASP A 141 2.08 -5.46 6.99
N GLY A 142 2.09 -4.67 5.93
CA GLY A 142 2.67 -3.33 5.99
C GLY A 142 2.14 -2.43 4.89
N ASN A 143 2.45 -1.14 5.02
CA ASN A 143 2.17 -0.15 3.98
C ASN A 143 3.48 0.54 3.59
N MET A 144 3.72 0.63 2.30
CA MET A 144 4.83 1.40 1.75
C MET A 144 4.55 2.90 1.84
N PRO A 145 5.58 3.77 1.73
CA PRO A 145 5.39 5.22 1.80
C PRO A 145 4.44 5.80 0.76
N ASP A 146 4.30 5.15 -0.39
CA ASP A 146 3.38 5.51 -1.47
C ASP A 146 1.92 5.08 -1.20
N GLY A 147 1.66 4.34 -0.09
CA GLY A 147 0.36 3.79 0.27
C GLY A 147 0.12 2.37 -0.24
N SER A 148 1.04 1.79 -1.00
CA SER A 148 0.95 0.38 -1.44
C SER A 148 0.94 -0.55 -0.24
N ARG A 149 0.06 -1.58 -0.28
CA ARG A 149 -0.05 -2.58 0.79
C ARG A 149 0.86 -3.75 0.50
N ILE A 150 1.51 -4.26 1.52
CA ILE A 150 2.29 -5.47 1.42
C ILE A 150 1.81 -6.54 2.40
N HIS A 151 1.93 -7.77 1.98
CA HIS A 151 1.81 -8.97 2.81
C HIS A 151 3.04 -9.83 2.58
N ALA A 152 3.76 -10.13 3.65
CA ALA A 152 4.97 -10.95 3.61
C ALA A 152 4.80 -12.20 4.45
N THR A 153 5.33 -13.33 3.96
CA THR A 153 5.43 -14.55 4.77
C THR A 153 6.82 -15.16 4.63
N VAL A 154 7.25 -15.86 5.69
CA VAL A 154 8.52 -16.59 5.72
C VAL A 154 8.32 -17.98 6.33
N PRO A 155 9.27 -18.93 6.18
CA PRO A 155 9.22 -20.18 6.91
C PRO A 155 9.08 -19.96 8.42
N PRO A 156 8.30 -20.77 9.14
CA PRO A 156 7.71 -22.06 8.72
C PRO A 156 6.30 -21.97 8.08
N VAL A 157 5.68 -20.79 7.97
CA VAL A 157 4.32 -20.63 7.41
C VAL A 157 4.30 -20.95 5.92
N THR A 158 5.32 -20.53 5.19
CA THR A 158 5.55 -20.90 3.79
C THR A 158 6.90 -21.58 3.64
N PRO A 159 7.10 -22.45 2.62
CA PRO A 159 8.39 -23.14 2.44
C PRO A 159 9.56 -22.22 2.08
N TRP A 160 9.29 -21.04 1.57
CA TRP A 160 10.22 -19.97 1.20
C TRP A 160 9.60 -18.61 1.49
N PRO A 161 10.40 -17.53 1.54
CA PRO A 161 9.85 -16.17 1.67
C PRO A 161 8.94 -15.81 0.52
N THR A 162 7.80 -15.20 0.82
CA THR A 162 6.89 -14.64 -0.18
C THR A 162 6.62 -13.16 0.11
N LEU A 163 6.31 -12.42 -0.94
CA LEU A 163 5.97 -11.00 -0.84
C LEU A 163 4.88 -10.67 -1.84
N SER A 164 3.74 -10.25 -1.35
CA SER A 164 2.64 -9.72 -2.16
C SER A 164 2.55 -8.21 -1.98
N ILE A 165 2.60 -7.46 -3.06
CA ILE A 165 2.46 -6.00 -3.05
C ILE A 165 1.25 -5.64 -3.89
N ARG A 166 0.24 -5.01 -3.28
CA ARG A 166 -0.85 -4.34 -3.97
C ARG A 166 -0.54 -2.87 -4.08
N LYS A 167 -0.24 -2.42 -5.29
CA LYS A 167 0.13 -1.03 -5.53
C LYS A 167 -1.04 -0.09 -5.28
N PHE A 168 -0.70 1.03 -4.67
CA PHE A 168 -1.63 2.14 -4.55
C PHE A 168 -1.83 2.79 -5.92
N ARG A 169 -3.03 2.65 -6.49
CA ARG A 169 -3.36 3.28 -7.77
C ARG A 169 -3.60 4.77 -7.58
N ASN A 170 -2.84 5.56 -8.31
CA ASN A 170 -2.97 7.01 -8.30
C ASN A 170 -4.03 7.53 -9.28
N ASP A 171 -4.76 6.62 -9.92
CA ASP A 171 -5.76 6.95 -10.93
C ASP A 171 -6.99 7.54 -10.25
N MET A 172 -7.08 8.87 -10.27
CA MET A 172 -8.30 9.55 -9.87
C MET A 172 -9.33 9.37 -10.99
N ALA A 173 -10.27 8.45 -10.78
CA ALA A 173 -11.44 8.42 -11.62
C ALA A 173 -12.21 9.73 -11.43
N ASP A 174 -12.50 10.41 -12.53
CA ASP A 174 -13.42 11.53 -12.58
C ASP A 174 -14.80 11.06 -13.11
N PRO A 175 -15.86 11.85 -12.91
CA PRO A 175 -17.18 11.51 -13.46
C PRO A 175 -17.18 11.20 -14.95
N GLY A 176 -16.35 11.91 -15.73
CA GLY A 176 -16.26 11.72 -17.19
C GLY A 176 -15.70 10.35 -17.56
N SER A 177 -14.77 9.81 -16.78
CA SER A 177 -14.21 8.47 -17.02
C SER A 177 -15.26 7.37 -16.81
N LEU A 178 -16.13 7.49 -15.80
CA LEU A 178 -17.22 6.53 -15.55
C LEU A 178 -18.31 6.59 -16.61
N LEU A 179 -18.58 7.78 -17.14
CA LEU A 179 -19.51 7.97 -18.25
C LEU A 179 -18.92 7.45 -19.57
N GLY A 180 -17.66 7.79 -19.84
CA GLY A 180 -16.99 7.46 -21.09
C GLY A 180 -16.78 5.96 -21.31
N ASN A 181 -16.54 5.21 -20.24
CA ASN A 181 -16.41 3.75 -20.31
C ASN A 181 -17.73 2.98 -20.14
N GLY A 182 -18.86 3.69 -20.01
CA GLY A 182 -20.19 3.10 -19.89
C GLY A 182 -20.50 2.45 -18.54
N THR A 183 -19.73 2.75 -17.50
CA THR A 183 -19.99 2.25 -16.14
C THR A 183 -21.32 2.75 -15.61
N MET A 184 -21.72 3.98 -15.94
CA MET A 184 -23.03 4.54 -15.62
C MET A 184 -23.50 5.55 -16.66
N SER A 185 -24.81 5.82 -16.69
CA SER A 185 -25.41 6.85 -17.52
C SER A 185 -25.31 8.24 -16.89
N GLN A 186 -25.53 9.29 -17.69
CA GLN A 186 -25.57 10.67 -17.18
C GLN A 186 -26.68 10.83 -16.12
N ASP A 187 -27.88 10.26 -16.35
CA ASP A 187 -29.00 10.36 -15.41
C ASP A 187 -28.66 9.72 -14.05
N MET A 188 -27.94 8.59 -14.06
CA MET A 188 -27.45 7.96 -12.82
C MET A 188 -26.44 8.86 -12.09
N MET A 189 -25.54 9.48 -12.82
CA MET A 189 -24.55 10.40 -12.26
C MET A 189 -25.22 11.63 -11.65
N ASP A 190 -26.19 12.23 -12.35
CA ASP A 190 -26.92 13.40 -11.89
C ASP A 190 -27.75 13.08 -10.63
N PHE A 191 -28.39 11.91 -10.60
CA PHE A 191 -29.10 11.42 -9.41
C PHE A 191 -28.16 11.27 -8.21
N LEU A 192 -27.01 10.62 -8.39
CA LEU A 192 -26.04 10.43 -7.32
C LEU A 192 -25.43 11.74 -6.84
N ALA A 193 -25.14 12.66 -7.75
CA ALA A 193 -24.68 14.00 -7.40
C ALA A 193 -25.73 14.76 -6.58
N ALA A 194 -27.01 14.67 -6.96
CA ALA A 194 -28.12 15.26 -6.19
C ALA A 194 -28.27 14.60 -4.80
N ALA A 195 -28.16 13.29 -4.71
CA ALA A 195 -28.21 12.55 -3.44
C ALA A 195 -27.08 12.96 -2.47
N VAL A 196 -25.84 13.09 -2.99
CA VAL A 196 -24.70 13.58 -2.19
C VAL A 196 -24.96 15.00 -1.69
N ARG A 197 -25.39 15.92 -2.56
CA ARG A 197 -25.70 17.31 -2.18
C ARG A 197 -26.87 17.41 -1.19
N ALA A 198 -27.86 16.53 -1.32
CA ALA A 198 -28.99 16.43 -0.39
C ALA A 198 -28.64 15.76 0.95
N ARG A 199 -27.35 15.43 1.17
CA ARG A 199 -26.86 14.75 2.39
C ARG A 199 -27.54 13.40 2.64
N CYS A 200 -27.85 12.65 1.58
CA CYS A 200 -28.28 11.27 1.71
C CYS A 200 -27.11 10.40 2.23
N ASN A 201 -27.39 9.51 3.16
CA ASN A 201 -26.46 8.45 3.56
C ASN A 201 -26.38 7.41 2.44
N ILE A 202 -25.17 7.09 2.00
CA ILE A 202 -24.95 6.23 0.81
C ILE A 202 -24.05 5.05 1.19
N LEU A 203 -24.50 3.84 0.86
CA LEU A 203 -23.69 2.63 0.95
C LEU A 203 -23.44 2.07 -0.46
N ILE A 204 -22.18 1.95 -0.83
CA ILE A 204 -21.74 1.39 -2.11
C ILE A 204 -21.37 -0.07 -1.89
N SER A 205 -22.07 -0.98 -2.54
CA SER A 205 -21.82 -2.42 -2.40
C SER A 205 -21.26 -3.04 -3.68
N GLY A 206 -20.50 -4.12 -3.51
CA GLY A 206 -19.95 -4.87 -4.64
C GLY A 206 -18.84 -5.84 -4.22
N GLY A 207 -18.41 -6.67 -5.15
CA GLY A 207 -17.28 -7.59 -4.97
C GLY A 207 -15.92 -6.89 -4.94
N THR A 208 -14.86 -7.67 -4.74
CA THR A 208 -13.48 -7.16 -4.87
C THR A 208 -13.22 -6.73 -6.32
N GLY A 209 -12.56 -5.59 -6.50
CA GLY A 209 -12.26 -5.06 -7.84
C GLY A 209 -13.45 -4.51 -8.63
N SER A 210 -14.66 -4.43 -8.03
CA SER A 210 -15.87 -3.94 -8.71
C SER A 210 -15.93 -2.41 -8.89
N GLY A 211 -14.95 -1.66 -8.37
CA GLY A 211 -14.90 -0.21 -8.48
C GLY A 211 -15.59 0.56 -7.35
N LYS A 212 -15.86 -0.05 -6.19
CA LYS A 212 -16.49 0.61 -5.02
C LYS A 212 -15.73 1.88 -4.60
N THR A 213 -14.43 1.76 -4.35
CA THR A 213 -13.58 2.89 -3.93
C THR A 213 -13.46 3.95 -5.03
N THR A 214 -13.47 3.52 -6.29
CA THR A 214 -13.51 4.41 -7.46
C THR A 214 -14.78 5.26 -7.47
N LEU A 215 -15.94 4.62 -7.29
CA LEU A 215 -17.22 5.33 -7.21
C LEU A 215 -17.28 6.24 -5.97
N LEU A 216 -16.79 5.76 -4.83
CA LEU A 216 -16.71 6.56 -3.59
C LEU A 216 -15.89 7.85 -3.80
N ASN A 217 -14.73 7.74 -4.47
CA ASN A 217 -13.91 8.90 -4.83
C ASN A 217 -14.65 9.88 -5.73
N VAL A 218 -15.36 9.38 -6.75
CA VAL A 218 -16.17 10.24 -7.65
C VAL A 218 -17.27 10.95 -6.87
N LEU A 219 -18.01 10.23 -6.01
CA LEU A 219 -19.09 10.79 -5.21
C LEU A 219 -18.59 11.84 -4.21
N SER A 220 -17.41 11.64 -3.61
CA SER A 220 -16.82 12.62 -2.70
C SER A 220 -16.55 13.97 -3.38
N GLY A 221 -16.35 13.99 -4.72
CA GLY A 221 -16.17 15.20 -5.50
C GLY A 221 -17.45 16.04 -5.67
N PHE A 222 -18.63 15.51 -5.30
CA PHE A 222 -19.89 16.27 -5.34
C PHE A 222 -20.24 16.93 -4.00
N VAL A 223 -19.44 16.71 -2.94
CA VAL A 223 -19.58 17.36 -1.66
C VAL A 223 -19.27 18.86 -1.79
N PHE A 224 -19.99 19.68 -1.02
CA PHE A 224 -19.75 21.12 -1.06
C PHE A 224 -18.38 21.50 -0.49
N PRO A 225 -17.72 22.54 -1.06
CA PRO A 225 -16.36 22.93 -0.67
C PRO A 225 -16.19 23.41 0.78
N ASP A 226 -17.27 23.83 1.42
CA ASP A 226 -17.32 24.34 2.78
C ASP A 226 -17.59 23.25 3.83
N GLU A 227 -17.75 21.99 3.41
CA GLU A 227 -17.98 20.88 4.32
C GLU A 227 -16.64 20.24 4.79
N ARG A 228 -16.58 19.95 6.08
CA ARG A 228 -15.48 19.20 6.69
C ARG A 228 -15.69 17.70 6.53
N ILE A 229 -14.81 17.04 5.80
CA ILE A 229 -14.82 15.58 5.61
C ILE A 229 -13.75 14.93 6.46
N ILE A 230 -14.15 13.85 7.16
CA ILE A 230 -13.20 12.94 7.81
C ILE A 230 -13.37 11.55 7.20
N THR A 231 -12.26 10.98 6.72
CA THR A 231 -12.26 9.62 6.17
C THR A 231 -11.61 8.65 7.14
N CYS A 232 -12.19 7.43 7.26
CA CYS A 232 -11.66 6.31 8.03
C CYS A 232 -11.39 5.15 7.07
N GLU A 233 -10.12 4.76 6.92
CA GLU A 233 -9.68 3.78 5.94
C GLU A 233 -8.67 2.80 6.53
N ASP A 234 -8.66 1.55 6.08
CA ASP A 234 -7.59 0.60 6.41
C ASP A 234 -6.27 0.95 5.72
N ALA A 235 -6.35 1.38 4.47
CA ALA A 235 -5.26 2.06 3.77
C ALA A 235 -5.85 3.24 3.01
N ARG A 236 -5.06 4.27 2.84
CA ARG A 236 -5.48 5.51 2.16
C ARG A 236 -5.67 5.24 0.68
N GLU A 237 -6.89 5.04 0.26
CA GLU A 237 -7.29 4.89 -1.15
C GLU A 237 -8.09 6.10 -1.66
N LEU A 238 -8.68 6.87 -0.73
CA LEU A 238 -9.46 8.04 -1.07
C LEU A 238 -8.58 9.25 -1.34
N LYS A 239 -9.02 10.08 -2.30
CA LYS A 239 -8.36 11.31 -2.72
C LYS A 239 -9.40 12.42 -2.86
N ILE A 240 -9.68 13.07 -1.76
CA ILE A 240 -10.68 14.12 -1.70
C ILE A 240 -10.02 15.46 -1.96
N LYS A 241 -10.56 16.23 -2.91
CA LYS A 241 -10.07 17.56 -3.29
C LYS A 241 -10.83 18.65 -2.53
N LEU A 242 -10.78 18.62 -1.20
CA LEU A 242 -11.37 19.64 -0.34
C LEU A 242 -10.32 20.15 0.63
N ASP A 243 -10.37 21.42 0.95
CA ASP A 243 -9.40 22.07 1.84
C ASP A 243 -9.52 21.53 3.28
N ASP A 244 -10.76 21.27 3.74
CA ASP A 244 -11.01 20.72 5.08
C ASP A 244 -11.27 19.21 5.04
N TRP A 245 -10.27 18.46 4.61
CA TRP A 245 -10.29 17.01 4.60
C TRP A 245 -9.26 16.45 5.59
N VAL A 246 -9.71 15.57 6.48
CA VAL A 246 -8.86 14.85 7.42
C VAL A 246 -8.86 13.35 7.13
N PRO A 247 -7.82 12.81 6.49
CA PRO A 247 -7.68 11.38 6.27
C PRO A 247 -7.17 10.67 7.52
N MET A 248 -7.95 9.72 8.03
CA MET A 248 -7.53 8.83 9.11
C MET A 248 -7.32 7.42 8.57
N GLN A 249 -6.24 6.79 9.02
CA GLN A 249 -5.89 5.42 8.62
C GLN A 249 -5.77 4.53 9.86
N SER A 250 -6.27 3.30 9.75
CA SER A 250 -6.10 2.29 10.77
C SER A 250 -4.61 1.97 10.98
N LYS A 251 -4.27 1.63 12.19
CA LYS A 251 -2.93 1.22 12.59
C LYS A 251 -3.04 -0.09 13.34
N PRO A 252 -2.41 -1.17 12.87
CA PRO A 252 -2.33 -2.41 13.65
C PRO A 252 -1.58 -2.18 14.95
N ALA A 253 -1.87 -3.03 15.95
CA ALA A 253 -1.11 -3.05 17.20
C ALA A 253 0.37 -3.39 16.94
N ASN A 254 1.24 -2.93 17.84
CA ASN A 254 2.66 -3.31 17.82
C ASN A 254 2.85 -4.78 18.25
N ALA A 255 4.09 -5.26 18.28
CA ALA A 255 4.41 -6.62 18.68
C ALA A 255 3.93 -7.00 20.10
N ASP A 256 3.76 -6.00 20.99
CA ASP A 256 3.24 -6.19 22.36
C ASP A 256 1.70 -6.14 22.41
N GLY A 257 1.02 -6.05 21.28
CA GLY A 257 -0.44 -5.92 21.19
C GLY A 257 -0.99 -4.54 21.56
N ALA A 258 -0.12 -3.52 21.69
CA ALA A 258 -0.51 -2.18 22.12
C ALA A 258 -0.54 -1.17 20.96
N GLY A 259 -1.31 -0.07 21.14
CA GLY A 259 -1.32 1.09 20.23
C GLY A 259 -2.03 0.86 18.90
N GLY A 260 -2.78 -0.23 18.75
CA GLY A 260 -3.66 -0.46 17.60
C GLY A 260 -4.79 0.56 17.54
N GLN A 261 -5.17 0.97 16.33
CA GLN A 261 -6.31 1.82 16.03
C GLN A 261 -7.03 1.20 14.83
N ASP A 262 -8.12 0.50 15.07
CA ASP A 262 -8.98 -0.05 14.03
C ASP A 262 -9.99 0.98 13.52
N ILE A 263 -10.76 0.63 12.50
CA ILE A 263 -11.78 1.53 11.93
C ILE A 263 -12.82 1.94 12.97
N GLU A 264 -13.18 1.05 13.91
CA GLU A 264 -14.11 1.36 15.01
C GLU A 264 -13.54 2.47 15.91
N ALA A 265 -12.27 2.35 16.32
CA ALA A 265 -11.60 3.36 17.14
C ALA A 265 -11.48 4.70 16.42
N LEU A 266 -11.13 4.67 15.11
CA LEU A 266 -11.08 5.87 14.28
C LEU A 266 -12.46 6.54 14.21
N LEU A 267 -13.51 5.79 13.93
CA LEU A 267 -14.86 6.31 13.80
C LEU A 267 -15.34 6.97 15.11
N LYS A 268 -15.11 6.33 16.25
CA LYS A 268 -15.38 6.94 17.57
C LYS A 268 -14.60 8.25 17.80
N GLY A 269 -13.39 8.33 17.26
CA GLY A 269 -12.56 9.53 17.27
C GLY A 269 -13.16 10.65 16.42
N THR A 270 -13.68 10.35 15.22
CA THR A 270 -14.23 11.34 14.29
C THR A 270 -15.39 12.13 14.89
N LEU A 271 -16.23 11.50 15.69
CA LEU A 271 -17.39 12.16 16.32
C LEU A 271 -17.01 13.33 17.25
N ARG A 272 -15.74 13.42 17.66
CA ARG A 272 -15.19 14.52 18.47
C ARG A 272 -14.47 15.57 17.65
N MET A 273 -14.36 15.36 16.33
CA MET A 273 -13.59 16.23 15.44
C MET A 273 -14.47 17.18 14.63
N ARG A 274 -15.77 17.25 14.94
CA ARG A 274 -16.79 18.08 14.28
C ARG A 274 -16.86 17.83 12.76
N PRO A 275 -17.05 16.60 12.31
CA PRO A 275 -17.23 16.32 10.89
C PRO A 275 -18.58 16.83 10.39
N ASP A 276 -18.63 17.38 9.18
CA ASP A 276 -19.89 17.57 8.45
C ASP A 276 -20.28 16.28 7.74
N ARG A 277 -19.30 15.48 7.32
CA ARG A 277 -19.47 14.14 6.74
C ARG A 277 -18.41 13.18 7.22
N ILE A 278 -18.79 11.93 7.38
CA ILE A 278 -17.88 10.82 7.65
C ILE A 278 -17.89 9.90 6.44
N ILE A 279 -16.71 9.58 5.93
CA ILE A 279 -16.56 8.63 4.82
C ILE A 279 -15.77 7.42 5.32
N ILE A 280 -16.32 6.22 5.15
CA ILE A 280 -15.68 4.98 5.57
C ILE A 280 -15.27 4.21 4.32
N GLY A 281 -13.97 3.97 4.20
CA GLY A 281 -13.40 3.28 3.03
C GLY A 281 -14.05 1.92 2.81
N GLU A 282 -14.12 1.08 3.83
CA GLU A 282 -14.85 -0.19 3.80
C GLU A 282 -15.36 -0.58 5.19
N VAL A 283 -16.62 -1.03 5.25
CA VAL A 283 -17.26 -1.56 6.45
C VAL A 283 -17.19 -3.08 6.42
N ARG A 284 -16.52 -3.67 7.41
CA ARG A 284 -16.24 -5.12 7.46
C ARG A 284 -16.67 -5.81 8.76
N GLY A 285 -16.84 -5.05 9.84
CA GLY A 285 -17.04 -5.59 11.18
C GLY A 285 -17.83 -4.68 12.12
N LYS A 286 -17.35 -4.56 13.35
CA LYS A 286 -18.05 -3.90 14.48
C LYS A 286 -18.33 -2.41 14.23
N GLU A 287 -17.50 -1.74 13.44
CA GLU A 287 -17.68 -0.33 13.04
C GLU A 287 -19.02 -0.06 12.34
N ALA A 288 -19.68 -1.10 11.80
CA ALA A 288 -21.01 -0.98 11.20
C ALA A 288 -22.04 -0.38 12.18
N SER A 289 -21.97 -0.75 13.46
CA SER A 289 -22.85 -0.22 14.50
C SER A 289 -22.63 1.27 14.73
N ASP A 290 -21.37 1.67 14.89
CA ASP A 290 -21.00 3.08 15.10
C ASP A 290 -21.31 3.95 13.89
N MET A 291 -21.11 3.41 12.66
CA MET A 291 -21.48 4.08 11.42
C MET A 291 -22.97 4.38 11.35
N ILE A 292 -23.84 3.38 11.63
CA ILE A 292 -25.28 3.57 11.60
C ILE A 292 -25.71 4.54 12.70
N GLN A 293 -25.10 4.47 13.87
CA GLN A 293 -25.36 5.42 14.94
C GLN A 293 -24.99 6.85 14.52
N ALA A 294 -23.81 7.05 13.89
CA ALA A 294 -23.40 8.36 13.37
C ALA A 294 -24.42 8.89 12.34
N MET A 295 -24.83 8.07 11.38
CA MET A 295 -25.85 8.40 10.37
C MET A 295 -27.20 8.78 10.98
N ASN A 296 -27.55 8.24 12.16
CA ASN A 296 -28.81 8.52 12.85
C ASN A 296 -28.73 9.68 13.85
N THR A 297 -27.53 10.18 14.17
CA THR A 297 -27.30 11.17 15.23
C THR A 297 -26.74 12.49 14.73
N GLY A 298 -27.05 12.87 13.49
CA GLY A 298 -26.76 14.20 12.96
C GLY A 298 -25.53 14.29 12.07
N HIS A 299 -24.98 13.16 11.62
CA HIS A 299 -23.91 13.11 10.62
C HIS A 299 -24.46 12.64 9.27
N ASP A 300 -25.53 13.34 8.81
CA ASP A 300 -26.19 13.07 7.54
C ASP A 300 -25.23 13.26 6.35
N GLY A 301 -25.40 12.44 5.33
CA GLY A 301 -24.53 12.46 4.15
C GLY A 301 -23.27 11.64 4.31
N SER A 302 -23.19 10.79 5.33
CA SER A 302 -22.08 9.84 5.46
C SER A 302 -22.11 8.81 4.33
N ILE A 303 -20.92 8.43 3.83
CA ILE A 303 -20.78 7.51 2.72
C ILE A 303 -19.84 6.38 3.14
N GLY A 304 -20.17 5.14 2.75
CA GLY A 304 -19.30 4.00 3.02
C GLY A 304 -19.34 2.96 1.91
N THR A 305 -18.34 2.08 1.89
CA THR A 305 -18.40 0.89 1.05
C THR A 305 -18.60 -0.36 1.90
N ILE A 306 -19.24 -1.37 1.33
CA ILE A 306 -19.48 -2.66 1.98
C ILE A 306 -19.31 -3.79 0.95
N HIS A 307 -18.72 -4.87 1.39
CA HIS A 307 -18.59 -6.05 0.54
C HIS A 307 -19.88 -6.88 0.58
N ALA A 308 -20.69 -6.79 -0.44
CA ALA A 308 -21.90 -7.59 -0.60
C ALA A 308 -22.14 -7.90 -2.08
N SER A 309 -22.72 -9.08 -2.36
CA SER A 309 -22.94 -9.56 -3.74
C SER A 309 -24.19 -8.97 -4.40
N SER A 310 -25.07 -8.31 -3.63
CA SER A 310 -26.22 -7.54 -4.13
C SER A 310 -26.68 -6.51 -3.10
N PRO A 311 -27.45 -5.47 -3.51
CA PRO A 311 -28.01 -4.48 -2.57
C PRO A 311 -28.88 -5.09 -1.47
N GLU A 312 -29.65 -6.10 -1.76
CA GLU A 312 -30.53 -6.77 -0.77
C GLU A 312 -29.70 -7.43 0.34
N ARG A 313 -28.52 -7.97 -0.02
CA ARG A 313 -27.62 -8.59 0.94
C ARG A 313 -26.88 -7.60 1.82
N VAL A 314 -26.85 -6.32 1.46
CA VAL A 314 -26.26 -5.27 2.32
C VAL A 314 -26.94 -5.22 3.67
N THR A 315 -28.28 -5.25 3.70
CA THR A 315 -29.04 -5.20 4.96
C THR A 315 -28.75 -6.39 5.86
N ILE A 316 -28.70 -7.60 5.30
CA ILE A 316 -28.37 -8.82 6.05
C ILE A 316 -26.93 -8.72 6.58
N ARG A 317 -25.99 -8.29 5.75
CA ARG A 317 -24.58 -8.14 6.12
C ARG A 317 -24.39 -7.14 7.27
N LEU A 318 -25.10 -6.00 7.22
CA LEU A 318 -25.09 -5.01 8.30
C LEU A 318 -25.66 -5.57 9.59
N GLN A 319 -26.77 -6.30 9.53
CA GLN A 319 -27.36 -6.97 10.68
C GLN A 319 -26.36 -7.94 11.34
N ASP A 320 -25.69 -8.77 10.55
CA ASP A 320 -24.68 -9.71 11.05
C ASP A 320 -23.51 -8.97 11.76
N MET A 321 -23.03 -7.89 11.16
CA MET A 321 -21.94 -7.08 11.74
C MET A 321 -22.36 -6.40 13.05
N ILE A 322 -23.59 -5.86 13.11
CA ILE A 322 -24.14 -5.22 14.32
C ILE A 322 -24.32 -6.26 15.43
N LEU A 323 -24.82 -7.44 15.11
CA LEU A 323 -24.97 -8.52 16.09
C LEU A 323 -23.60 -8.96 16.65
N GLN A 324 -22.57 -9.01 15.81
CA GLN A 324 -21.20 -9.31 16.25
C GLN A 324 -20.59 -8.21 17.13
N ALA A 325 -21.02 -6.97 16.99
CA ALA A 325 -20.55 -5.86 17.83
C ALA A 325 -21.13 -5.90 19.24
N HIS A 326 -22.28 -6.56 19.44
CA HIS A 326 -23.00 -6.63 20.73
C HIS A 326 -22.86 -7.96 21.46
N ASN A 327 -22.12 -8.93 20.87
CA ASN A 327 -21.75 -10.19 21.52
C ASN A 327 -20.27 -10.15 21.94
#